data_381a718a3d917c628c89aef9457e9df6
#
_entry.id   381a718a3d917c628c89aef9457e9df6
#
_cell.length_a   1.000
_cell.length_b   1.000
_cell.length_c   1.000
_cell.angle_alpha   90.00
_cell.angle_beta   90.00
_cell.angle_gamma   90.00
#
_symmetry.space_group_name_H-M   'P 1'
#
loop_
_entity.id
_entity.type
_entity.pdbx_description
1 polymer ?
#
loop_
_entity_poly.entity_id
_entity_poly.type
_entity_poly.pdbx_seq_one_letter_code
_entity_poly.pdbx_strand_id
1 'polypeptide(L)'
;SKDDRMSSEAEFDVAYPTGFLGFDFLNGSIVNVRTNNTSYGYYSVGIVDGSINTLIGRSGCGKTTFGVQISKNIINNFADTCMYIDAVEGGITYNRLSNLTGWDGPTVKERIIYRNAGITAENFYQRLKLIHDLKLANRDKLTYDTGKVDTQGNPVYKLVPTPYILDSLAMLMPETY
;
A
#
# COMPACT_ATOMS: atom_id res chain seq x y z
N SER A 1 -21.64 -19.46 -17.44
CA SER A 1 -21.20 -18.81 -16.21
C SER A 1 -20.91 -17.36 -16.51
N LYS A 2 -21.55 -16.45 -15.77
CA LYS A 2 -21.56 -15.00 -16.07
C LYS A 2 -20.39 -14.23 -15.43
N ASP A 3 -19.44 -14.92 -14.81
CA ASP A 3 -18.44 -14.28 -13.94
C ASP A 3 -17.02 -14.17 -14.53
N ASP A 4 -16.81 -14.59 -15.79
CA ASP A 4 -15.48 -14.52 -16.41
C ASP A 4 -15.31 -13.30 -17.35
N ARG A 5 -16.19 -12.36 -17.30
CA ARG A 5 -15.90 -11.04 -17.88
C ARG A 5 -15.18 -10.20 -16.82
N MET A 6 -13.85 -10.33 -16.78
CA MET A 6 -13.06 -9.19 -16.41
C MET A 6 -13.60 -8.04 -17.26
N SER A 7 -14.27 -7.09 -16.62
CA SER A 7 -14.75 -5.91 -17.30
C SER A 7 -13.54 -5.26 -17.95
N SER A 8 -13.56 -5.14 -19.25
CA SER A 8 -12.55 -4.40 -20.02
C SER A 8 -12.70 -2.88 -19.82
N GLU A 9 -13.43 -2.47 -18.81
CA GLU A 9 -13.49 -1.11 -18.32
C GLU A 9 -12.17 -0.88 -17.59
N ALA A 10 -11.39 0.05 -18.11
CA ALA A 10 -10.16 0.50 -17.51
C ALA A 10 -10.44 0.80 -16.04
N GLU A 11 -10.16 -0.17 -15.16
CA GLU A 11 -10.21 0.03 -13.73
C GLU A 11 -9.29 1.19 -13.45
N PHE A 12 -9.81 2.25 -12.87
CA PHE A 12 -9.01 3.39 -12.51
C PHE A 12 -7.94 2.96 -11.53
N ASP A 13 -6.72 2.92 -12.00
CA ASP A 13 -5.57 2.72 -11.14
C ASP A 13 -5.44 3.96 -10.25
N VAL A 14 -5.87 3.84 -9.01
CA VAL A 14 -5.58 4.82 -7.98
C VAL A 14 -4.14 4.63 -7.56
N ALA A 15 -3.33 5.67 -7.63
CA ALA A 15 -1.97 5.67 -7.12
C ALA A 15 -1.83 6.64 -5.95
N TYR A 16 -0.93 6.30 -5.05
CA TYR A 16 -0.64 7.07 -3.84
C TYR A 16 0.74 7.71 -3.95
N PRO A 17 0.83 9.04 -3.80
CA PRO A 17 2.10 9.74 -3.80
C PRO A 17 3.04 9.21 -2.71
N THR A 18 4.28 8.96 -3.06
CA THR A 18 5.30 8.45 -2.13
C THR A 18 5.95 9.55 -1.31
N GLY A 19 5.80 10.80 -1.72
CA GLY A 19 6.49 11.95 -1.17
C GLY A 19 7.91 12.15 -1.70
N PHE A 20 8.36 11.28 -2.60
CA PHE A 20 9.62 11.43 -3.33
C PHE A 20 9.32 11.93 -4.75
N LEU A 21 9.41 13.24 -4.94
CA LEU A 21 8.93 13.92 -6.15
C LEU A 21 9.45 13.31 -7.45
N GLY A 22 10.75 12.98 -7.49
CA GLY A 22 11.36 12.34 -8.66
C GLY A 22 10.80 10.95 -8.95
N PHE A 23 10.56 10.16 -7.90
CA PHE A 23 9.96 8.83 -8.04
C PHE A 23 8.50 8.95 -8.49
N ASP A 24 7.73 9.83 -7.86
CA ASP A 24 6.33 10.06 -8.17
C ASP A 24 6.15 10.55 -9.61
N PHE A 25 7.04 11.45 -10.08
CA PHE A 25 7.03 11.95 -11.43
C PHE A 25 7.35 10.86 -12.47
N LEU A 26 8.37 10.02 -12.21
CA LEU A 26 8.77 8.94 -13.12
C LEU A 26 7.72 7.84 -13.24
N ASN A 27 6.95 7.59 -12.17
CA ASN A 27 5.89 6.58 -12.15
C ASN A 27 4.50 7.19 -12.40
N GLY A 28 4.42 8.49 -12.65
CA GLY A 28 3.16 9.18 -12.90
C GLY A 28 2.66 9.00 -14.33
N SER A 29 1.35 8.98 -14.48
CA SER A 29 0.67 9.00 -15.76
C SER A 29 -0.52 9.96 -15.73
N ILE A 30 -0.86 10.49 -16.90
CA ILE A 30 -2.09 11.24 -17.09
C ILE A 30 -3.16 10.25 -17.54
N VAL A 31 -4.19 10.10 -16.71
CA VAL A 31 -5.34 9.27 -17.02
C VAL A 31 -6.47 10.17 -17.50
N ASN A 32 -6.92 9.98 -18.73
CA ASN A 32 -8.03 10.73 -19.30
C ASN A 32 -9.27 9.83 -19.33
N VAL A 33 -10.31 10.28 -18.67
CA VAL A 33 -11.63 9.63 -18.72
C VAL A 33 -12.57 10.44 -19.55
N ARG A 34 -13.18 9.83 -20.52
CA ARG A 34 -14.24 10.44 -21.31
C ARG A 34 -15.58 9.83 -20.93
N THR A 35 -16.45 10.66 -20.43
CA THR A 35 -17.88 10.37 -20.31
C THR A 35 -18.61 10.91 -21.55
N ASN A 36 -19.89 10.57 -21.70
CA ASN A 36 -20.70 11.05 -22.85
C ASN A 36 -20.73 12.59 -22.98
N ASN A 37 -20.55 13.33 -21.88
CA ASN A 37 -20.72 14.79 -21.85
C ASN A 37 -19.48 15.55 -21.39
N THR A 38 -18.47 14.88 -20.79
CA THR A 38 -17.34 15.57 -20.16
C THR A 38 -16.08 14.73 -20.27
N SER A 39 -14.95 15.40 -20.35
CA SER A 39 -13.63 14.76 -20.27
C SER A 39 -12.96 15.18 -18.97
N TYR A 40 -12.48 14.20 -18.21
CA TYR A 40 -11.73 14.41 -16.96
C TYR A 40 -10.29 13.97 -17.17
N GLY A 41 -9.35 14.81 -16.77
CA GLY A 41 -7.94 14.46 -16.72
C GLY A 41 -7.47 14.32 -15.27
N TYR A 42 -6.90 13.17 -14.92
CA TYR A 42 -6.31 12.93 -13.60
C TYR A 42 -4.83 12.66 -13.74
N TYR A 43 -4.06 13.25 -12.86
CA TYR A 43 -2.65 12.89 -12.71
C TYR A 43 -2.52 11.84 -11.62
N SER A 44 -2.09 10.64 -12.01
CA SER A 44 -1.89 9.50 -11.10
C SER A 44 -0.40 9.30 -10.88
N VAL A 45 0.09 9.47 -9.66
CA VAL A 45 1.52 9.43 -9.33
C VAL A 45 1.79 8.56 -8.12
N GLY A 46 2.94 7.90 -8.12
CA GLY A 46 3.41 7.12 -6.99
C GLY A 46 3.12 5.63 -7.12
N ILE A 47 2.75 4.99 -6.01
CA ILE A 47 2.49 3.54 -5.92
C ILE A 47 1.04 3.25 -6.26
N VAL A 48 0.82 2.40 -7.27
CA VAL A 48 -0.52 1.98 -7.69
C VAL A 48 -1.15 1.09 -6.62
N ASP A 49 -2.42 1.32 -6.34
CA ASP A 49 -3.21 0.51 -5.40
C ASP A 49 -3.23 -0.97 -5.81
N GLY A 50 -3.05 -1.87 -4.83
CA GLY A 50 -2.99 -3.31 -5.10
C GLY A 50 -1.73 -3.81 -5.80
N SER A 51 -0.76 -2.94 -6.09
CA SER A 51 0.49 -3.35 -6.74
C SER A 51 1.51 -3.94 -5.76
N ILE A 52 2.37 -4.83 -6.28
CA ILE A 52 3.55 -5.34 -5.60
C ILE A 52 4.78 -4.63 -6.15
N ASN A 53 5.51 -3.94 -5.28
CA ASN A 53 6.70 -3.20 -5.64
C ASN A 53 7.94 -3.80 -4.96
N THR A 54 9.00 -4.01 -5.71
CA THR A 54 10.24 -4.60 -5.20
C THR A 54 11.36 -3.58 -5.17
N LEU A 55 11.96 -3.40 -3.99
CA LEU A 55 13.16 -2.58 -3.80
C LEU A 55 14.40 -3.48 -3.82
N ILE A 56 15.26 -3.30 -4.82
CA ILE A 56 16.49 -4.07 -5.00
C ILE A 56 17.70 -3.16 -4.74
N GLY A 57 18.66 -3.67 -3.98
CA GLY A 57 19.89 -2.94 -3.68
C GLY A 57 20.76 -3.67 -2.67
N ARG A 58 22.02 -3.21 -2.50
CA ARG A 58 22.99 -3.77 -1.55
C ARG A 58 22.47 -3.63 -0.10
N SER A 59 23.00 -4.48 0.79
CA SER A 59 22.73 -4.31 2.22
C SER A 59 23.16 -2.92 2.69
N GLY A 60 22.37 -2.31 3.59
CA GLY A 60 22.67 -0.99 4.14
C GLY A 60 22.36 0.22 3.22
N CYS A 61 21.90 0.01 1.98
CA CYS A 61 21.60 1.13 1.06
C CYS A 61 20.27 1.88 1.34
N GLY A 62 19.59 1.55 2.44
CA GLY A 62 18.38 2.28 2.88
C GLY A 62 17.06 1.76 2.35
N LYS A 63 16.98 0.54 1.80
CA LYS A 63 15.72 -0.05 1.28
C LYS A 63 14.57 0.01 2.29
N THR A 64 14.82 -0.48 3.50
CA THR A 64 13.84 -0.49 4.58
C THR A 64 13.42 0.94 4.96
N THR A 65 14.40 1.85 5.07
CA THR A 65 14.14 3.28 5.33
C THR A 65 13.21 3.88 4.27
N PHE A 66 13.52 3.62 3.00
CA PHE A 66 12.72 4.11 1.87
C PHE A 66 11.30 3.52 1.90
N GLY A 67 11.15 2.21 2.13
CA GLY A 67 9.85 1.56 2.25
C GLY A 67 9.00 2.13 3.39
N VAL A 68 9.60 2.36 4.57
CA VAL A 68 8.90 2.97 5.71
C VAL A 68 8.46 4.41 5.41
N GLN A 69 9.31 5.21 4.77
CA GLN A 69 9.00 6.59 4.40
C GLN A 69 7.84 6.65 3.39
N ILE A 70 7.88 5.82 2.34
CA ILE A 70 6.79 5.73 1.37
C ILE A 70 5.48 5.34 2.06
N SER A 71 5.50 4.26 2.85
CA SER A 71 4.32 3.77 3.55
C SER A 71 3.74 4.82 4.49
N LYS A 72 4.59 5.51 5.24
CA LYS A 72 4.20 6.64 6.11
C LYS A 72 3.51 7.74 5.32
N ASN A 73 4.08 8.15 4.18
CA ASN A 73 3.51 9.21 3.37
C ASN A 73 2.15 8.81 2.78
N ILE A 74 2.00 7.54 2.36
CA ILE A 74 0.72 7.02 1.87
C ILE A 74 -0.35 7.08 2.96
N ILE A 75 -0.08 6.53 4.16
CA ILE A 75 -1.09 6.44 5.21
C ILE A 75 -1.32 7.74 5.97
N ASN A 76 -0.47 8.75 5.79
CA ASN A 76 -0.62 10.03 6.48
C ASN A 76 -1.93 10.76 6.16
N ASN A 77 -2.51 10.48 4.99
CA ASN A 77 -3.76 11.07 4.55
C ASN A 77 -5.00 10.28 5.03
N PHE A 78 -4.81 9.18 5.75
CA PHE A 78 -5.87 8.28 6.19
C PHE A 78 -5.75 8.02 7.69
N ALA A 79 -6.78 8.35 8.46
CA ALA A 79 -6.79 8.15 9.91
C ALA A 79 -6.89 6.66 10.29
N ASP A 80 -7.75 5.92 9.58
CA ASP A 80 -8.18 4.57 9.95
C ASP A 80 -7.36 3.46 9.26
N THR A 81 -6.05 3.68 9.09
CA THR A 81 -5.17 2.67 8.51
C THR A 81 -3.81 2.63 9.20
N CYS A 82 -3.13 1.51 9.05
CA CYS A 82 -1.78 1.28 9.56
C CYS A 82 -0.90 0.67 8.46
N MET A 83 0.42 0.66 8.67
CA MET A 83 1.33 -0.14 7.87
C MET A 83 1.71 -1.41 8.61
N TYR A 84 1.95 -2.47 7.85
CA TYR A 84 2.51 -3.73 8.35
C TYR A 84 3.97 -3.83 7.94
N ILE A 85 4.81 -4.31 8.87
CA ILE A 85 6.23 -4.56 8.61
C ILE A 85 6.58 -5.94 9.14
N ASP A 86 6.93 -6.86 8.25
CA ASP A 86 7.51 -8.15 8.56
C ASP A 86 9.01 -8.11 8.26
N ALA A 87 9.84 -8.06 9.30
CA ALA A 87 11.29 -8.02 9.19
C ALA A 87 11.87 -9.42 9.41
N VAL A 88 12.20 -10.13 8.33
CA VAL A 88 12.74 -11.50 8.38
C VAL A 88 14.21 -11.49 8.74
N GLU A 89 14.97 -10.49 8.31
CA GLU A 89 16.43 -10.37 8.48
C GLU A 89 16.86 -9.44 9.62
N GLY A 90 16.11 -9.27 10.64
CA GLY A 90 16.55 -8.45 11.75
C GLY A 90 15.70 -7.23 12.02
N GLY A 91 15.77 -6.78 13.27
CA GLY A 91 14.80 -5.87 13.80
C GLY A 91 15.08 -4.40 13.52
N ILE A 92 14.06 -3.68 13.13
CA ILE A 92 14.00 -2.24 13.33
C ILE A 92 13.51 -1.99 14.76
N THR A 93 14.19 -1.14 15.51
CA THR A 93 13.73 -0.74 16.84
C THR A 93 12.59 0.30 16.73
N TYR A 94 11.73 0.36 17.73
CA TYR A 94 10.67 1.39 17.80
C TYR A 94 11.24 2.81 17.76
N ASN A 95 12.39 3.06 18.40
CA ASN A 95 13.07 4.36 18.34
C ASN A 95 13.47 4.71 16.89
N ARG A 96 13.95 3.73 16.13
CA ARG A 96 14.29 3.96 14.72
C ARG A 96 13.04 4.21 13.89
N LEU A 97 11.94 3.49 14.12
CA LEU A 97 10.66 3.75 13.46
C LEU A 97 10.14 5.15 13.77
N SER A 98 10.22 5.59 15.03
CA SER A 98 9.87 6.95 15.43
C SER A 98 10.71 8.00 14.71
N ASN A 99 12.02 7.81 14.65
CA ASN A 99 12.91 8.73 13.92
C ASN A 99 12.64 8.74 12.42
N LEU A 100 12.34 7.59 11.80
CA LEU A 100 12.04 7.51 10.37
C LEU A 100 10.69 8.14 10.01
N THR A 101 9.71 7.98 10.86
CA THR A 101 8.36 8.49 10.60
C THR A 101 8.14 9.91 11.13
N GLY A 102 8.93 10.34 12.11
CA GLY A 102 8.70 11.56 12.86
C GLY A 102 7.49 11.46 13.81
N TRP A 103 6.96 10.26 14.03
CA TRP A 103 5.86 10.01 14.95
C TRP A 103 6.39 9.75 16.37
N ASP A 104 5.61 10.12 17.36
CA ASP A 104 5.87 9.76 18.75
C ASP A 104 5.64 8.27 19.02
N GLY A 105 6.10 7.78 20.17
CA GLY A 105 6.02 6.37 20.53
C GLY A 105 4.59 5.80 20.54
N PRO A 106 3.59 6.48 21.09
CA PRO A 106 2.19 6.07 21.01
C PRO A 106 1.70 5.92 19.56
N THR A 107 1.91 6.91 18.73
CA THR A 107 1.51 6.91 17.30
C THR A 107 2.20 5.78 16.52
N VAL A 108 3.49 5.52 16.77
CA VAL A 108 4.19 4.40 16.14
C VAL A 108 3.53 3.07 16.49
N LYS A 109 3.16 2.86 17.76
CA LYS A 109 2.50 1.63 18.21
C LYS A 109 1.09 1.45 17.63
N GLU A 110 0.39 2.53 17.40
CA GLU A 110 -0.95 2.53 16.80
C GLU A 110 -0.92 2.32 15.29
N ARG A 111 0.02 2.99 14.61
CA ARG A 111 0.07 3.07 13.15
C ARG A 111 0.99 2.04 12.50
N ILE A 112 1.81 1.32 13.25
CA ILE A 112 2.76 0.33 12.73
C ILE A 112 2.58 -1.01 13.44
N ILE A 113 2.18 -2.01 12.68
CA ILE A 113 2.15 -3.40 13.13
C ILE A 113 3.45 -4.07 12.68
N TYR A 114 4.36 -4.27 13.63
CA TYR A 114 5.71 -4.75 13.39
C TYR A 114 5.91 -6.17 13.93
N ARG A 115 6.53 -7.03 13.12
CA ARG A 115 6.99 -8.38 13.52
C ARG A 115 8.40 -8.65 13.01
N ASN A 116 9.17 -9.38 13.84
CA ASN A 116 10.54 -9.79 13.55
C ASN A 116 10.83 -11.25 13.91
N ALA A 117 9.79 -12.05 14.17
CA ALA A 117 9.95 -13.45 14.52
C ALA A 117 8.79 -14.30 13.97
N GLY A 118 9.09 -15.56 13.68
CA GLY A 118 8.10 -16.54 13.25
C GLY A 118 7.45 -16.19 11.90
N ILE A 119 8.20 -15.59 10.98
CA ILE A 119 7.68 -15.18 9.67
C ILE A 119 8.04 -16.29 8.68
N THR A 120 7.01 -17.03 8.25
CA THR A 120 7.11 -18.04 7.19
C THR A 120 6.29 -17.60 5.99
N ALA A 121 6.47 -18.26 4.83
CA ALA A 121 5.71 -17.97 3.63
C ALA A 121 4.21 -18.16 3.87
N GLU A 122 3.83 -19.25 4.54
CA GLU A 122 2.45 -19.60 4.81
C GLU A 122 1.76 -18.58 5.72
N ASN A 123 2.41 -18.21 6.83
CA ASN A 123 1.81 -17.24 7.74
C ASN A 123 1.84 -15.80 7.20
N PHE A 124 2.74 -15.48 6.28
CA PHE A 124 2.69 -14.24 5.52
C PHE A 124 1.43 -14.17 4.64
N TYR A 125 1.16 -15.24 3.85
CA TYR A 125 -0.05 -15.31 3.03
C TYR A 125 -1.34 -15.30 3.85
N GLN A 126 -1.38 -16.06 4.93
CA GLN A 126 -2.53 -16.07 5.86
C GLN A 126 -2.82 -14.68 6.39
N ARG A 127 -1.79 -13.89 6.67
CA ARG A 127 -1.94 -12.52 7.15
C ARG A 127 -2.45 -11.58 6.07
N LEU A 128 -1.93 -11.64 4.85
CA LEU A 128 -2.46 -10.85 3.74
C LEU A 128 -3.96 -11.12 3.56
N LYS A 129 -4.34 -12.41 3.60
CA LYS A 129 -5.74 -12.81 3.53
C LYS A 129 -6.56 -12.25 4.69
N LEU A 130 -6.05 -12.36 5.93
CA LEU A 130 -6.73 -11.82 7.11
C LEU A 130 -6.95 -10.31 7.00
N ILE A 131 -5.95 -9.54 6.56
CA ILE A 131 -6.07 -8.09 6.36
C ILE A 131 -7.15 -7.80 5.32
N HIS A 132 -7.13 -8.54 4.21
CA HIS A 132 -8.14 -8.41 3.16
C HIS A 132 -9.56 -8.67 3.69
N ASP A 133 -9.77 -9.79 4.38
CA ASP A 133 -11.07 -10.19 4.91
C ASP A 133 -11.58 -9.19 5.97
N LEU A 134 -10.70 -8.69 6.84
CA LEU A 134 -11.03 -7.65 7.82
C LEU A 134 -11.43 -6.33 7.16
N LYS A 135 -10.75 -5.94 6.09
CA LYS A 135 -11.12 -4.73 5.33
C LYS A 135 -12.47 -4.88 4.66
N LEU A 136 -12.74 -6.03 4.07
CA LEU A 136 -14.05 -6.32 3.46
C LEU A 136 -15.18 -6.33 4.50
N ALA A 137 -14.95 -6.93 5.68
CA ALA A 137 -15.91 -6.96 6.76
C ALA A 137 -16.21 -5.56 7.34
N ASN A 138 -15.28 -4.62 7.22
CA ASN A 138 -15.42 -3.24 7.68
C ASN A 138 -15.53 -2.24 6.51
N ARG A 139 -15.94 -2.71 5.35
CA ARG A 139 -15.98 -1.94 4.11
C ARG A 139 -16.64 -0.57 4.27
N ASP A 140 -17.78 -0.51 4.96
CA ASP A 140 -18.56 0.73 5.12
C ASP A 140 -17.78 1.83 5.85
N LYS A 141 -16.86 1.45 6.73
CA LYS A 141 -16.02 2.39 7.49
C LYS A 141 -14.71 2.72 6.79
N LEU A 142 -14.21 1.77 6.00
CA LEU A 142 -12.89 1.87 5.38
C LEU A 142 -12.92 2.30 3.91
N THR A 143 -14.10 2.64 3.39
CA THR A 143 -14.24 3.17 2.03
C THR A 143 -14.09 4.68 2.02
N TYR A 144 -13.32 5.21 1.08
CA TYR A 144 -13.17 6.65 0.86
C TYR A 144 -13.47 7.02 -0.59
N ASP A 145 -13.88 8.27 -0.81
CA ASP A 145 -14.04 8.86 -2.14
C ASP A 145 -12.66 9.25 -2.69
N THR A 146 -12.30 8.72 -3.85
CA THR A 146 -11.02 9.03 -4.50
C THR A 146 -11.00 10.41 -5.16
N GLY A 147 -12.13 11.09 -5.23
CA GLY A 147 -12.32 12.33 -5.99
C GLY A 147 -12.28 12.14 -7.52
N LYS A 148 -12.32 10.89 -8.00
CA LYS A 148 -12.31 10.53 -9.42
C LYS A 148 -13.69 10.03 -9.84
N VAL A 149 -13.92 10.04 -11.15
CA VAL A 149 -15.15 9.47 -11.75
C VAL A 149 -14.79 8.38 -12.74
N ASP A 150 -15.65 7.38 -12.85
CA ASP A 150 -15.53 6.32 -13.86
C ASP A 150 -15.95 6.80 -15.28
N THR A 151 -15.91 5.90 -16.25
CA THR A 151 -16.32 6.20 -17.64
C THR A 151 -17.79 6.55 -17.79
N GLN A 152 -18.61 6.24 -16.79
CA GLN A 152 -20.04 6.55 -16.75
C GLN A 152 -20.33 7.86 -15.99
N GLY A 153 -19.30 8.45 -15.35
CA GLY A 153 -19.41 9.68 -14.56
C GLY A 153 -19.79 9.45 -13.10
N ASN A 154 -19.75 8.18 -12.60
CA ASN A 154 -20.01 7.89 -11.20
C ASN A 154 -18.75 8.09 -10.34
N PRO A 155 -18.90 8.53 -9.08
CA PRO A 155 -17.78 8.63 -8.16
C PRO A 155 -17.09 7.27 -7.93
N VAL A 156 -15.77 7.25 -7.93
CA VAL A 156 -14.95 6.04 -7.66
C VAL A 156 -14.58 5.99 -6.18
N TYR A 157 -15.02 4.93 -5.52
CA TYR A 157 -14.71 4.64 -4.13
C TYR A 157 -13.70 3.49 -4.01
N LYS A 158 -12.74 3.62 -3.10
CA LYS A 158 -11.73 2.58 -2.81
C LYS A 158 -11.62 2.36 -1.30
N LEU A 159 -11.10 1.20 -0.91
CA LEU A 159 -10.74 0.95 0.48
C LEU A 159 -9.46 1.73 0.82
N VAL A 160 -9.39 2.28 2.03
CA VAL A 160 -8.17 2.96 2.51
C VAL A 160 -6.93 2.09 2.33
N PRO A 161 -5.80 2.64 1.87
CA PRO A 161 -4.59 1.84 1.61
C PRO A 161 -4.01 1.27 2.89
N THR A 162 -3.45 0.07 2.80
CA THR A 162 -2.73 -0.58 3.90
C THR A 162 -1.39 -1.09 3.36
N PRO A 163 -0.33 -0.29 3.43
CA PRO A 163 1.00 -0.71 2.99
C PRO A 163 1.51 -1.90 3.78
N TYR A 164 2.14 -2.84 3.09
CA TYR A 164 2.79 -4.00 3.69
C TYR A 164 4.24 -4.09 3.23
N ILE A 165 5.18 -4.09 4.16
CA ILE A 165 6.61 -4.22 3.91
C ILE A 165 7.04 -5.61 4.34
N LEU A 166 7.62 -6.38 3.42
CA LEU A 166 8.31 -7.64 3.69
C LEU A 166 9.82 -7.42 3.48
N ASP A 167 10.60 -7.49 4.53
CA ASP A 167 12.05 -7.27 4.52
C ASP A 167 12.79 -8.48 5.15
N SER A 168 13.33 -9.41 4.36
CA SER A 168 13.33 -9.48 2.91
C SER A 168 12.63 -10.76 2.40
N LEU A 169 12.14 -10.70 1.15
CA LEU A 169 11.53 -11.86 0.51
C LEU A 169 12.51 -13.04 0.35
N ALA A 170 13.79 -12.76 0.14
CA ALA A 170 14.85 -13.78 -0.05
C ALA A 170 15.04 -14.70 1.16
N MET A 171 14.65 -14.25 2.36
CA MET A 171 14.79 -15.00 3.62
C MET A 171 13.50 -15.64 4.09
N LEU A 172 12.43 -15.51 3.30
CA LEU A 172 11.14 -16.09 3.63
C LEU A 172 11.17 -17.59 3.34
N MET A 173 11.24 -18.39 4.40
CA MET A 173 11.25 -19.86 4.31
C MET A 173 9.83 -20.43 4.44
N PRO A 174 9.54 -21.56 3.78
CA PRO A 174 8.31 -22.31 4.04
C PRO A 174 8.34 -22.92 5.46
N GLU A 175 7.16 -23.19 6.02
CA GLU A 175 7.02 -23.80 7.36
C GLU A 175 7.51 -25.26 7.42
N THR A 176 7.43 -25.94 6.28
CA THR A 176 7.80 -27.36 6.17
C THR A 176 9.20 -27.53 5.58
N TYR A 177 10.17 -27.79 6.42
CA TYR A 177 11.36 -28.57 6.15
C TYR A 177 11.51 -29.65 7.19
#